data_44f07d04453b860ab3a56ed8def2d30d
#
_entry.id   44f07d04453b860ab3a56ed8def2d30d
#
_cell.length_a   1.000
_cell.length_b   1.000
_cell.length_c   1.000
_cell.angle_alpha   90.00
_cell.angle_beta   90.00
_cell.angle_gamma   90.00
#
_symmetry.space_group_name_H-M   'P 1'
#
loop_
_entity.id
_entity.type
_entity.pdbx_description
1 polymer ?
#
loop_
_entity_poly.entity_id
_entity_poly.type
_entity_poly.pdbx_seq_one_letter_code
_entity_poly.pdbx_strand_id
1 'polypeptide(L)'
;YPDWESVSKNRKVSLLFGLGKSLPILATRGCPYKCFYCDIYKTTINHYRRSVENIVEEVKVLADLGIRRIEFIDDIFNVNVKHCYSFFEKMSKSGLNLEFMFPNGLKGDLFTKELLDMMVEGGLRGMNLSLEHASPRLQKVMRKNLDVERFRENIQYVASKYPHVVVGLYTMHGFPTETEAEAHETLEYIKSIKWAHFPYMFNVRIFPGTEIEHFALEQGISKKLIEESQDMSYAEGSPTIAFSRDFTTMIRARFIREYVLNKERLLHILPHQMKMFTENELDQKYNAYFPSKINSFEDLLNV
;
A
#
# COMPACT_ATOMS: atom_id res chain seq x y z
N TYR A 1 -3.91 -3.21 -26.48
CA TYR A 1 -2.74 -2.91 -25.64
C TYR A 1 -2.15 -1.58 -26.08
N PRO A 2 -1.43 -0.87 -25.19
CA PRO A 2 -0.56 0.23 -25.59
C PRO A 2 0.52 -0.25 -26.59
N ASP A 3 1.14 0.70 -27.29
CA ASP A 3 2.36 0.43 -28.05
C ASP A 3 3.55 0.20 -27.09
N TRP A 4 3.64 -1.01 -26.56
CA TRP A 4 4.65 -1.38 -25.57
C TRP A 4 6.08 -1.29 -26.12
N GLU A 5 6.28 -1.46 -27.42
CA GLU A 5 7.60 -1.32 -28.02
C GLU A 5 8.12 0.11 -27.88
N SER A 6 7.30 1.09 -28.23
CA SER A 6 7.63 2.52 -28.08
C SER A 6 7.78 2.92 -26.61
N VAL A 7 6.86 2.47 -25.74
CA VAL A 7 6.90 2.78 -24.30
C VAL A 7 8.13 2.18 -23.62
N SER A 8 8.50 0.94 -23.95
CA SER A 8 9.63 0.24 -23.34
C SER A 8 10.98 0.92 -23.61
N LYS A 9 11.14 1.55 -24.78
CA LYS A 9 12.37 2.28 -25.15
C LYS A 9 12.59 3.54 -24.31
N ASN A 10 11.52 4.15 -23.83
CA ASN A 10 11.55 5.48 -23.19
C ASN A 10 11.45 5.44 -21.66
N ARG A 11 11.09 4.33 -21.04
CA ARG A 11 10.97 4.22 -19.58
C ARG A 11 12.23 3.66 -18.91
N LYS A 12 12.69 4.34 -17.89
CA LYS A 12 13.93 3.98 -17.18
C LYS A 12 13.75 3.38 -15.79
N VAL A 13 12.59 3.52 -15.11
CA VAL A 13 12.51 3.25 -13.66
C VAL A 13 11.16 2.71 -13.21
N SER A 14 11.17 1.76 -12.26
CA SER A 14 10.04 1.44 -11.39
C SER A 14 9.71 2.62 -10.47
N LEU A 15 8.45 2.96 -10.35
CA LEU A 15 8.04 4.12 -9.54
C LEU A 15 7.99 3.83 -8.03
N LEU A 16 7.77 2.59 -7.60
CA LEU A 16 7.43 2.30 -6.21
C LEU A 16 8.23 1.19 -5.51
N PHE A 17 8.71 0.19 -6.26
CA PHE A 17 9.36 -0.97 -5.66
C PHE A 17 10.86 -1.11 -5.97
N GLY A 18 11.50 -0.06 -6.51
CA GLY A 18 12.94 -0.05 -6.78
C GLY A 18 13.40 -1.05 -7.85
N LEU A 19 14.70 -1.10 -8.06
CA LEU A 19 15.46 -2.05 -8.87
C LEU A 19 14.92 -2.35 -10.29
N GLY A 20 15.28 -1.51 -11.23
CA GLY A 20 15.22 -1.85 -12.64
C GLY A 20 13.97 -1.41 -13.36
N LYS A 21 13.88 -1.84 -14.59
CA LYS A 21 12.86 -1.44 -15.56
C LYS A 21 11.56 -2.16 -15.29
N SER A 22 10.50 -1.43 -14.97
CA SER A 22 9.15 -1.97 -14.84
C SER A 22 8.18 -1.28 -15.80
N LEU A 23 7.11 -1.97 -16.17
CA LEU A 23 6.00 -1.37 -16.90
C LEU A 23 4.67 -1.62 -16.19
N PRO A 24 3.78 -0.61 -16.15
CA PRO A 24 2.48 -0.73 -15.55
C PRO A 24 1.48 -1.36 -16.51
N ILE A 25 0.63 -2.26 -16.02
CA ILE A 25 -0.54 -2.75 -16.74
C ILE A 25 -1.80 -2.63 -15.89
N LEU A 26 -2.96 -2.70 -16.53
CA LEU A 26 -4.27 -2.75 -15.91
C LEU A 26 -4.96 -4.07 -16.25
N ALA A 27 -5.30 -4.85 -15.24
CA ALA A 27 -6.15 -6.03 -15.37
C ALA A 27 -7.62 -5.70 -15.11
N THR A 28 -7.87 -4.69 -14.27
CA THR A 28 -9.21 -4.23 -13.89
C THR A 28 -9.30 -2.70 -13.97
N ARG A 29 -10.52 -2.16 -14.02
CA ARG A 29 -10.80 -0.73 -13.90
C ARG A 29 -11.96 -0.52 -12.96
N GLY A 30 -11.81 0.44 -12.05
CA GLY A 30 -12.79 0.78 -11.03
C GLY A 30 -12.72 -0.12 -9.81
N CYS A 31 -13.45 0.26 -8.78
CA CYS A 31 -13.53 -0.45 -7.53
C CYS A 31 -15.01 -0.63 -7.14
N PRO A 32 -15.47 -1.85 -6.77
CA PRO A 32 -16.86 -2.06 -6.39
C PRO A 32 -17.19 -1.59 -4.98
N TYR A 33 -16.17 -1.21 -4.20
CA TYR A 33 -16.34 -0.71 -2.84
C TYR A 33 -16.67 0.78 -2.83
N LYS A 34 -17.41 1.20 -1.81
CA LYS A 34 -17.85 2.59 -1.62
C LYS A 34 -17.30 3.16 -0.32
N CYS A 35 -15.98 3.11 -0.18
CA CYS A 35 -15.32 3.73 0.97
C CYS A 35 -15.54 5.24 0.92
N PHE A 36 -16.05 5.82 2.00
CA PHE A 36 -16.55 7.20 2.01
C PHE A 36 -15.48 8.27 1.76
N TYR A 37 -14.21 7.93 2.03
CA TYR A 37 -13.05 8.81 1.82
C TYR A 37 -12.48 8.76 0.39
N CYS A 38 -12.88 7.76 -0.41
CA CYS A 38 -12.32 7.48 -1.72
C CYS A 38 -13.17 8.12 -2.82
N ASP A 39 -12.56 8.67 -3.85
CA ASP A 39 -13.22 9.29 -5.00
C ASP A 39 -13.36 8.36 -6.22
N ILE A 40 -12.71 7.20 -6.20
CA ILE A 40 -12.69 6.26 -7.35
C ILE A 40 -14.08 5.83 -7.80
N TYR A 41 -15.00 5.60 -6.86
CA TYR A 41 -16.37 5.22 -7.21
C TYR A 41 -17.16 6.33 -7.93
N LYS A 42 -16.71 7.58 -7.86
CA LYS A 42 -17.30 8.70 -8.59
C LYS A 42 -16.80 8.79 -10.04
N THR A 43 -15.56 8.39 -10.24
CA THR A 43 -14.91 8.42 -11.56
C THR A 43 -15.18 7.16 -12.38
N THR A 44 -15.48 6.04 -11.70
CA THR A 44 -15.71 4.75 -12.35
C THR A 44 -16.95 4.06 -11.78
N ILE A 45 -18.05 4.15 -12.51
CA ILE A 45 -19.37 3.65 -12.07
C ILE A 45 -19.41 2.12 -11.94
N ASN A 46 -18.61 1.40 -12.73
CA ASN A 46 -18.59 -0.06 -12.77
C ASN A 46 -17.19 -0.61 -12.59
N HIS A 47 -17.09 -1.81 -12.03
CA HIS A 47 -15.86 -2.57 -11.97
C HIS A 47 -15.77 -3.51 -13.18
N TYR A 48 -14.84 -3.23 -14.07
CA TYR A 48 -14.56 -4.03 -15.27
C TYR A 48 -13.32 -4.87 -15.06
N ARG A 49 -13.31 -6.06 -15.63
CA ARG A 49 -12.20 -7.00 -15.54
C ARG A 49 -11.90 -7.60 -16.90
N ARG A 50 -10.65 -7.62 -17.28
CA ARG A 50 -10.15 -8.33 -18.47
C ARG A 50 -10.15 -9.83 -18.22
N SER A 51 -10.22 -10.65 -19.25
CA SER A 51 -10.01 -12.11 -19.10
C SER A 51 -8.55 -12.39 -18.71
N VAL A 52 -8.35 -13.50 -18.02
CA VAL A 52 -7.00 -13.93 -17.63
C VAL A 52 -6.13 -14.16 -18.86
N GLU A 53 -6.70 -14.74 -19.91
CA GLU A 53 -6.02 -14.98 -21.20
C GLU A 53 -5.48 -13.69 -21.80
N ASN A 54 -6.32 -12.64 -21.85
CA ASN A 54 -5.94 -11.36 -22.41
C ASN A 54 -4.82 -10.67 -21.59
N ILE A 55 -4.84 -10.80 -20.26
CA ILE A 55 -3.76 -10.28 -19.39
C ILE A 55 -2.46 -11.06 -19.62
N VAL A 56 -2.55 -12.40 -19.71
CA VAL A 56 -1.39 -13.28 -19.94
C VAL A 56 -0.75 -13.01 -21.30
N GLU A 57 -1.53 -12.77 -22.34
CA GLU A 57 -1.00 -12.40 -23.66
C GLU A 57 -0.21 -11.08 -23.60
N GLU A 58 -0.74 -10.06 -22.95
CA GLU A 58 -0.03 -8.79 -22.77
C GLU A 58 1.26 -8.97 -21.95
N VAL A 59 1.22 -9.75 -20.89
CA VAL A 59 2.39 -10.09 -20.07
C VAL A 59 3.47 -10.78 -20.90
N LYS A 60 3.10 -11.68 -21.82
CA LYS A 60 4.05 -12.33 -22.75
C LYS A 60 4.70 -11.32 -23.68
N VAL A 61 3.92 -10.43 -24.27
CA VAL A 61 4.46 -9.34 -25.11
C VAL A 61 5.52 -8.53 -24.34
N LEU A 62 5.24 -8.18 -23.08
CA LEU A 62 6.21 -7.46 -22.25
C LEU A 62 7.46 -8.30 -21.96
N ALA A 63 7.29 -9.60 -21.69
CA ALA A 63 8.41 -10.52 -21.49
C ALA A 63 9.32 -10.63 -22.71
N ASP A 64 8.74 -10.69 -23.92
CA ASP A 64 9.46 -10.74 -25.20
C ASP A 64 10.23 -9.44 -25.46
N LEU A 65 9.75 -8.30 -24.96
CA LEU A 65 10.45 -7.02 -24.97
C LEU A 65 11.53 -6.90 -23.89
N GLY A 66 11.80 -7.99 -23.15
CA GLY A 66 12.83 -8.04 -22.11
C GLY A 66 12.41 -7.42 -20.77
N ILE A 67 11.14 -7.09 -20.60
CA ILE A 67 10.61 -6.59 -19.31
C ILE A 67 10.46 -7.79 -18.37
N ARG A 68 11.04 -7.66 -17.18
CA ARG A 68 10.97 -8.70 -16.14
C ARG A 68 10.09 -8.32 -14.96
N ARG A 69 9.77 -7.04 -14.83
CA ARG A 69 8.97 -6.52 -13.72
C ARG A 69 7.73 -5.79 -14.25
N ILE A 70 6.56 -6.19 -13.73
CA ILE A 70 5.25 -5.67 -14.14
C ILE A 70 4.52 -5.15 -12.92
N GLU A 71 4.02 -3.92 -13.00
CA GLU A 71 3.25 -3.27 -11.94
C GLU A 71 1.76 -3.26 -12.32
N PHE A 72 0.93 -3.92 -11.52
CA PHE A 72 -0.52 -3.81 -11.65
C PHE A 72 -0.99 -2.53 -10.96
N ILE A 73 -1.38 -1.54 -11.77
CA ILE A 73 -1.84 -0.23 -11.29
C ILE A 73 -3.37 -0.14 -11.20
N ASP A 74 -4.01 -1.27 -10.99
CA ASP A 74 -5.45 -1.40 -10.79
C ASP A 74 -5.92 -0.62 -9.56
N ASP A 75 -7.14 -0.09 -9.60
CA ASP A 75 -7.78 0.47 -8.40
C ASP A 75 -7.97 -0.60 -7.32
N ILE A 76 -8.28 -1.82 -7.73
CA ILE A 76 -8.25 -3.02 -6.90
C ILE A 76 -8.20 -4.29 -7.76
N PHE A 77 -7.15 -5.07 -7.64
CA PHE A 77 -6.94 -6.27 -8.44
C PHE A 77 -7.66 -7.51 -7.88
N ASN A 78 -7.62 -7.70 -6.56
CA ASN A 78 -7.95 -8.97 -5.91
C ASN A 78 -9.42 -9.15 -5.47
N VAL A 79 -10.34 -8.35 -5.99
CA VAL A 79 -11.80 -8.49 -5.70
C VAL A 79 -12.32 -9.87 -6.08
N ASN A 80 -11.90 -10.37 -7.24
CA ASN A 80 -12.26 -11.73 -7.67
C ASN A 80 -11.09 -12.69 -7.39
N VAL A 81 -11.20 -13.38 -6.27
CA VAL A 81 -10.18 -14.33 -5.79
C VAL A 81 -9.88 -15.42 -6.83
N LYS A 82 -10.90 -15.96 -7.51
CA LYS A 82 -10.73 -17.00 -8.53
C LYS A 82 -9.95 -16.48 -9.76
N HIS A 83 -10.25 -15.26 -10.17
CA HIS A 83 -9.55 -14.63 -11.28
C HIS A 83 -8.06 -14.37 -10.91
N CYS A 84 -7.83 -13.86 -9.71
CA CYS A 84 -6.49 -13.66 -9.17
C CYS A 84 -5.70 -14.99 -9.14
N TYR A 85 -6.29 -16.04 -8.59
CA TYR A 85 -5.70 -17.37 -8.53
C TYR A 85 -5.37 -17.90 -9.94
N SER A 86 -6.33 -17.85 -10.87
CA SER A 86 -6.13 -18.35 -12.25
C SER A 86 -5.02 -17.60 -13.00
N PHE A 87 -4.85 -16.31 -12.76
CA PHE A 87 -3.75 -15.54 -13.34
C PHE A 87 -2.40 -16.06 -12.84
N PHE A 88 -2.23 -16.16 -11.52
CA PHE A 88 -0.96 -16.59 -10.94
C PHE A 88 -0.67 -18.06 -11.21
N GLU A 89 -1.67 -18.93 -11.27
CA GLU A 89 -1.51 -20.32 -11.70
C GLU A 89 -1.00 -20.44 -13.15
N LYS A 90 -1.52 -19.58 -14.06
CA LYS A 90 -1.00 -19.55 -15.43
C LYS A 90 0.45 -19.02 -15.49
N MET A 91 0.77 -18.05 -14.62
CA MET A 91 2.13 -17.51 -14.54
C MET A 91 3.12 -18.54 -13.98
N SER A 92 2.77 -19.28 -12.93
CA SER A 92 3.64 -20.32 -12.37
C SER A 92 3.95 -21.42 -13.37
N LYS A 93 2.98 -21.74 -14.26
CA LYS A 93 3.13 -22.76 -15.32
C LYS A 93 3.77 -22.23 -16.63
N SER A 94 3.94 -20.92 -16.77
CA SER A 94 4.38 -20.29 -18.03
C SER A 94 5.86 -20.47 -18.34
N GLY A 95 6.69 -20.77 -17.33
CA GLY A 95 8.15 -20.75 -17.45
C GLY A 95 8.76 -19.35 -17.59
N LEU A 96 7.95 -18.29 -17.57
CA LEU A 96 8.41 -16.90 -17.61
C LEU A 96 8.94 -16.50 -16.23
N ASN A 97 10.18 -16.03 -16.18
CA ASN A 97 10.74 -15.50 -14.93
C ASN A 97 10.38 -14.02 -14.80
N LEU A 98 9.17 -13.75 -14.31
CA LEU A 98 8.60 -12.42 -14.15
C LEU A 98 8.34 -12.08 -12.69
N GLU A 99 8.38 -10.82 -12.38
CA GLU A 99 8.08 -10.25 -11.07
C GLU A 99 6.85 -9.35 -11.15
N PHE A 100 5.88 -9.59 -10.28
CA PHE A 100 4.63 -8.83 -10.20
C PHE A 100 4.56 -7.99 -8.94
N MET A 101 4.15 -6.73 -9.11
CA MET A 101 4.05 -5.71 -8.07
C MET A 101 2.64 -5.11 -8.04
N PHE A 102 2.15 -4.81 -6.83
CA PHE A 102 0.84 -4.19 -6.59
C PHE A 102 0.99 -2.92 -5.75
N PRO A 103 1.29 -1.78 -6.38
CA PRO A 103 1.55 -0.53 -5.67
C PRO A 103 0.32 0.14 -5.07
N ASN A 104 -0.87 -0.01 -5.69
CA ASN A 104 -2.07 0.73 -5.31
C ASN A 104 -2.84 0.17 -4.11
N GLY A 105 -2.39 -0.95 -3.58
CA GLY A 105 -3.03 -1.57 -2.43
C GLY A 105 -4.06 -2.64 -2.80
N LEU A 106 -3.97 -3.75 -2.07
CA LEU A 106 -4.87 -4.89 -2.17
C LEU A 106 -5.72 -4.98 -0.89
N LYS A 107 -6.89 -5.58 -1.01
CA LYS A 107 -7.76 -5.85 0.13
C LYS A 107 -7.31 -7.16 0.80
N GLY A 108 -6.58 -7.03 1.91
CA GLY A 108 -5.83 -8.14 2.52
C GLY A 108 -6.69 -9.22 3.18
N ASP A 109 -7.92 -8.90 3.58
CA ASP A 109 -8.86 -9.85 4.16
C ASP A 109 -9.50 -10.81 3.12
N LEU A 110 -9.34 -10.53 1.81
CA LEU A 110 -9.79 -11.42 0.74
C LEU A 110 -8.84 -12.59 0.47
N PHE A 111 -7.63 -12.52 0.96
CA PHE A 111 -6.66 -13.58 0.74
C PHE A 111 -6.99 -14.86 1.51
N THR A 112 -6.53 -15.97 0.97
CA THR A 112 -6.31 -17.24 1.67
C THR A 112 -4.83 -17.58 1.58
N LYS A 113 -4.36 -18.48 2.44
CA LYS A 113 -2.95 -18.92 2.41
C LYS A 113 -2.61 -19.56 1.07
N GLU A 114 -3.52 -20.34 0.52
CA GLU A 114 -3.35 -21.01 -0.79
C GLU A 114 -3.25 -19.99 -1.92
N LEU A 115 -4.03 -18.89 -1.88
CA LEU A 115 -3.93 -17.83 -2.87
C LEU A 115 -2.58 -17.09 -2.73
N LEU A 116 -2.16 -16.76 -1.51
CA LEU A 116 -0.88 -16.11 -1.26
C LEU A 116 0.30 -16.97 -1.73
N ASP A 117 0.25 -18.28 -1.46
CA ASP A 117 1.28 -19.24 -1.92
C ASP A 117 1.32 -19.27 -3.46
N MET A 118 0.17 -19.37 -4.12
CA MET A 118 0.06 -19.35 -5.58
C MET A 118 0.56 -18.01 -6.17
N MET A 119 0.27 -16.89 -5.53
CA MET A 119 0.76 -15.59 -5.98
C MET A 119 2.30 -15.53 -5.94
N VAL A 120 2.90 -16.03 -4.86
CA VAL A 120 4.37 -16.06 -4.73
C VAL A 120 5.00 -17.02 -5.75
N GLU A 121 4.44 -18.20 -5.92
CA GLU A 121 4.86 -19.17 -6.94
C GLU A 121 4.77 -18.58 -8.36
N GLY A 122 3.70 -17.84 -8.63
CA GLY A 122 3.47 -17.19 -9.91
C GLY A 122 4.24 -15.87 -10.12
N GLY A 123 5.11 -15.45 -9.17
CA GLY A 123 6.04 -14.33 -9.35
C GLY A 123 5.71 -13.07 -8.54
N LEU A 124 4.83 -13.12 -7.54
CA LEU A 124 4.63 -11.97 -6.64
C LEU A 124 5.95 -11.57 -5.97
N ARG A 125 6.32 -10.29 -6.05
CA ARG A 125 7.51 -9.73 -5.40
C ARG A 125 7.23 -8.54 -4.53
N GLY A 126 6.10 -7.86 -4.72
CA GLY A 126 5.72 -6.75 -3.88
C GLY A 126 4.23 -6.45 -3.89
N MET A 127 3.71 -6.12 -2.73
CA MET A 127 2.32 -5.68 -2.60
C MET A 127 2.17 -4.70 -1.45
N ASN A 128 1.30 -3.73 -1.64
CA ASN A 128 0.81 -2.88 -0.58
C ASN A 128 -0.56 -3.35 -0.13
N LEU A 129 -0.81 -3.33 1.16
CA LEU A 129 -2.07 -3.72 1.76
C LEU A 129 -2.68 -2.53 2.49
N SER A 130 -3.93 -2.21 2.18
CA SER A 130 -4.62 -1.05 2.71
C SER A 130 -5.49 -1.43 3.90
N LEU A 131 -4.96 -1.22 5.12
CA LEU A 131 -5.71 -1.32 6.38
C LEU A 131 -6.58 -0.08 6.57
N GLU A 132 -6.00 1.08 6.35
CA GLU A 132 -6.42 2.43 6.69
C GLU A 132 -6.48 2.65 8.21
N HIS A 133 -7.35 1.95 8.93
CA HIS A 133 -7.50 2.07 10.37
C HIS A 133 -7.90 0.74 11.03
N ALA A 134 -7.46 0.50 12.28
CA ALA A 134 -7.78 -0.75 12.98
C ALA A 134 -9.10 -0.71 13.75
N SER A 135 -9.60 0.48 14.16
CA SER A 135 -10.85 0.60 14.92
C SER A 135 -12.05 0.02 14.17
N PRO A 136 -12.79 -0.93 14.77
CA PRO A 136 -14.00 -1.48 14.16
C PRO A 136 -15.08 -0.42 13.90
N ARG A 137 -15.16 0.62 14.75
CA ARG A 137 -16.08 1.74 14.57
C ARG A 137 -15.73 2.52 13.31
N LEU A 138 -14.46 2.90 13.14
CA LEU A 138 -14.02 3.64 11.96
C LEU A 138 -14.10 2.79 10.69
N GLN A 139 -13.84 1.49 10.75
CA GLN A 139 -14.05 0.59 9.61
C GLN A 139 -15.50 0.64 9.10
N LYS A 140 -16.47 0.74 10.00
CA LYS A 140 -17.90 0.92 9.64
C LYS A 140 -18.17 2.32 9.09
N VAL A 141 -17.69 3.36 9.77
CA VAL A 141 -17.86 4.75 9.33
C VAL A 141 -17.27 4.94 7.93
N MET A 142 -16.07 4.43 7.69
CA MET A 142 -15.41 4.48 6.38
C MET A 142 -16.08 3.59 5.33
N ARG A 143 -16.96 2.69 5.70
CA ARG A 143 -17.54 1.65 4.83
C ARG A 143 -16.49 0.78 4.11
N LYS A 144 -15.30 0.67 4.67
CA LYS A 144 -14.28 -0.24 4.16
C LYS A 144 -14.59 -1.68 4.52
N ASN A 145 -15.21 -1.89 5.70
CA ASN A 145 -15.68 -3.19 6.18
C ASN A 145 -14.62 -4.30 6.02
N LEU A 146 -13.40 -3.99 6.45
CA LEU A 146 -12.28 -4.93 6.44
C LEU A 146 -12.40 -5.86 7.66
N ASP A 147 -12.23 -7.15 7.47
CA ASP A 147 -11.96 -8.09 8.57
C ASP A 147 -10.50 -7.90 9.02
N VAL A 148 -10.32 -7.11 10.07
CA VAL A 148 -8.99 -6.69 10.54
C VAL A 148 -8.17 -7.87 11.09
N GLU A 149 -8.82 -8.87 11.69
CA GLU A 149 -8.11 -10.06 12.20
C GLU A 149 -7.61 -10.93 11.05
N ARG A 150 -8.46 -11.25 10.10
CA ARG A 150 -8.06 -11.98 8.90
C ARG A 150 -7.02 -11.23 8.07
N PHE A 151 -7.14 -9.89 8.00
CA PHE A 151 -6.12 -9.05 7.38
C PHE A 151 -4.75 -9.23 8.06
N ARG A 152 -4.71 -9.17 9.41
CA ARG A 152 -3.48 -9.36 10.18
C ARG A 152 -2.87 -10.73 9.96
N GLU A 153 -3.68 -11.79 10.02
CA GLU A 153 -3.24 -13.16 9.77
C GLU A 153 -2.61 -13.32 8.39
N ASN A 154 -3.23 -12.78 7.37
CA ASN A 154 -2.77 -12.88 5.98
C ASN A 154 -1.48 -12.09 5.74
N ILE A 155 -1.37 -10.85 6.24
CA ILE A 155 -0.15 -10.06 6.10
C ILE A 155 1.00 -10.69 6.89
N GLN A 156 0.74 -11.17 8.10
CA GLN A 156 1.73 -11.85 8.91
C GLN A 156 2.22 -13.16 8.26
N TYR A 157 1.30 -13.90 7.64
CA TYR A 157 1.63 -15.13 6.92
C TYR A 157 2.62 -14.87 5.78
N VAL A 158 2.30 -13.93 4.89
CA VAL A 158 3.18 -13.67 3.73
C VAL A 158 4.51 -13.05 4.16
N ALA A 159 4.49 -12.10 5.09
CA ALA A 159 5.70 -11.43 5.55
C ALA A 159 6.67 -12.37 6.29
N SER A 160 6.14 -13.38 7.00
CA SER A 160 6.97 -14.37 7.70
C SER A 160 7.45 -15.49 6.80
N LYS A 161 6.57 -16.03 5.96
CA LYS A 161 6.90 -17.18 5.10
C LYS A 161 7.75 -16.80 3.89
N TYR A 162 7.54 -15.60 3.37
CA TYR A 162 8.14 -15.10 2.13
C TYR A 162 8.85 -13.76 2.31
N PRO A 163 9.93 -13.69 3.11
CA PRO A 163 10.59 -12.43 3.43
C PRO A 163 11.24 -11.73 2.22
N HIS A 164 11.27 -12.40 1.07
CA HIS A 164 11.68 -11.80 -0.21
C HIS A 164 10.55 -11.08 -0.95
N VAL A 165 9.31 -11.14 -0.44
CA VAL A 165 8.18 -10.37 -0.97
C VAL A 165 8.09 -9.06 -0.20
N VAL A 166 8.20 -7.95 -0.89
CA VAL A 166 8.05 -6.63 -0.26
C VAL A 166 6.62 -6.40 0.13
N VAL A 167 6.37 -6.30 1.42
CA VAL A 167 5.04 -6.03 1.97
C VAL A 167 5.01 -4.61 2.52
N GLY A 168 4.18 -3.76 1.89
CA GLY A 168 3.84 -2.44 2.40
C GLY A 168 2.49 -2.45 3.11
N LEU A 169 2.34 -1.60 4.11
CA LEU A 169 1.11 -1.43 4.87
C LEU A 169 0.68 0.03 4.83
N TYR A 170 -0.52 0.30 4.30
CA TYR A 170 -1.09 1.64 4.28
C TYR A 170 -2.06 1.81 5.44
N THR A 171 -1.84 2.84 6.25
CA THR A 171 -2.74 3.30 7.29
C THR A 171 -2.96 4.80 7.17
N MET A 172 -4.09 5.28 7.69
CA MET A 172 -4.42 6.68 7.73
C MET A 172 -4.75 7.12 9.16
N HIS A 173 -4.52 8.39 9.45
CA HIS A 173 -4.65 8.99 10.77
C HIS A 173 -5.32 10.36 10.65
N GLY A 174 -6.19 10.69 11.62
CA GLY A 174 -6.88 11.97 11.65
C GLY A 174 -8.21 11.98 10.89
N PHE A 175 -8.93 10.86 10.82
CA PHE A 175 -10.30 10.85 10.31
C PHE A 175 -11.22 11.76 11.14
N PRO A 176 -12.19 12.43 10.51
CA PRO A 176 -13.24 13.10 11.26
C PRO A 176 -13.85 12.16 12.30
N THR A 177 -13.98 12.61 13.54
CA THR A 177 -14.44 11.83 14.71
C THR A 177 -13.50 10.71 15.21
N GLU A 178 -12.30 10.54 14.67
CA GLU A 178 -11.31 9.66 15.25
C GLU A 178 -10.93 10.14 16.66
N THR A 179 -10.84 9.22 17.60
CA THR A 179 -10.41 9.50 18.98
C THR A 179 -8.94 9.15 19.18
N GLU A 180 -8.29 9.77 20.17
CA GLU A 180 -6.91 9.44 20.54
C GLU A 180 -6.76 7.95 20.91
N ALA A 181 -7.77 7.37 21.59
CA ALA A 181 -7.78 5.94 21.90
C ALA A 181 -7.75 5.05 20.63
N GLU A 182 -8.49 5.41 19.62
CA GLU A 182 -8.53 4.68 18.33
C GLU A 182 -7.21 4.84 17.55
N ALA A 183 -6.60 6.02 17.62
CA ALA A 183 -5.27 6.23 17.05
C ALA A 183 -4.22 5.33 17.73
N HIS A 184 -4.27 5.21 19.06
CA HIS A 184 -3.42 4.28 19.81
C HIS A 184 -3.72 2.83 19.49
N GLU A 185 -5.00 2.44 19.38
CA GLU A 185 -5.41 1.08 18.96
C GLU A 185 -4.81 0.72 17.60
N THR A 186 -4.85 1.65 16.64
CA THR A 186 -4.26 1.43 15.31
C THR A 186 -2.75 1.29 15.38
N LEU A 187 -2.07 2.08 16.19
CA LEU A 187 -0.63 1.93 16.38
C LEU A 187 -0.26 0.57 16.98
N GLU A 188 -0.97 0.13 18.02
CA GLU A 188 -0.72 -1.17 18.64
C GLU A 188 -1.05 -2.33 17.68
N TYR A 189 -2.08 -2.18 16.85
CA TYR A 189 -2.39 -3.13 15.79
C TYR A 189 -1.23 -3.20 14.77
N ILE A 190 -0.72 -2.06 14.28
CA ILE A 190 0.43 -2.03 13.35
C ILE A 190 1.64 -2.74 13.99
N LYS A 191 1.93 -2.48 15.26
CA LYS A 191 3.03 -3.13 16.00
C LYS A 191 2.86 -4.64 16.14
N SER A 192 1.62 -5.14 16.13
CA SER A 192 1.35 -6.58 16.15
C SER A 192 1.70 -7.28 14.84
N ILE A 193 1.80 -6.56 13.73
CA ILE A 193 2.20 -7.09 12.42
C ILE A 193 3.72 -7.08 12.34
N LYS A 194 4.33 -8.25 12.49
CA LYS A 194 5.78 -8.39 12.34
C LYS A 194 6.16 -8.43 10.84
N TRP A 195 7.34 -7.92 10.53
CA TRP A 195 8.04 -8.10 9.26
C TRP A 195 7.44 -7.38 8.03
N ALA A 196 6.44 -6.50 8.18
CA ALA A 196 6.07 -5.62 7.07
C ALA A 196 7.27 -4.74 6.67
N HIS A 197 7.58 -4.65 5.37
CA HIS A 197 8.77 -3.96 4.87
C HIS A 197 8.65 -2.44 4.99
N PHE A 198 7.52 -1.90 4.51
CA PHE A 198 7.29 -0.46 4.49
C PHE A 198 5.89 -0.15 5.03
N PRO A 199 5.77 0.08 6.34
CA PRO A 199 4.52 0.58 6.93
C PRO A 199 4.42 2.09 6.67
N TYR A 200 3.26 2.56 6.25
CA TYR A 200 3.00 3.99 6.05
C TYR A 200 1.81 4.41 6.91
N MET A 201 1.93 5.57 7.54
CA MET A 201 0.84 6.22 8.26
C MET A 201 0.66 7.61 7.64
N PHE A 202 -0.43 7.79 6.91
CA PHE A 202 -0.73 9.05 6.21
C PHE A 202 -1.73 9.88 7.01
N ASN A 203 -1.64 11.19 6.91
CA ASN A 203 -2.73 12.05 7.35
C ASN A 203 -3.90 11.94 6.39
N VAL A 204 -5.11 11.88 6.92
CA VAL A 204 -6.32 11.90 6.11
C VAL A 204 -6.42 13.25 5.38
N ARG A 205 -6.56 13.16 4.06
CA ARG A 205 -6.83 14.31 3.19
C ARG A 205 -8.27 14.23 2.72
N ILE A 206 -8.97 15.33 2.81
CA ILE A 206 -10.35 15.41 2.38
C ILE A 206 -10.41 16.08 1.00
N PHE A 207 -10.76 15.28 -0.01
CA PHE A 207 -10.90 15.79 -1.37
C PHE A 207 -12.30 16.33 -1.62
N PRO A 208 -12.43 17.43 -2.41
CA PRO A 208 -13.71 18.06 -2.70
C PRO A 208 -14.70 17.08 -3.35
N GLY A 209 -15.94 17.20 -2.94
CA GLY A 209 -17.04 16.39 -3.45
C GLY A 209 -17.07 14.93 -2.97
N THR A 210 -16.18 14.51 -2.09
CA THR A 210 -16.22 13.18 -1.46
C THR A 210 -17.26 13.13 -0.34
N GLU A 211 -17.70 11.93 0.02
CA GLU A 211 -18.65 11.81 1.14
C GLU A 211 -18.02 12.15 2.49
N ILE A 212 -16.69 11.96 2.64
CA ILE A 212 -15.97 12.40 3.83
C ILE A 212 -15.98 13.92 3.98
N GLU A 213 -16.04 14.69 2.90
CA GLU A 213 -16.21 16.15 2.96
C GLU A 213 -17.55 16.51 3.58
N HIS A 214 -18.64 15.92 3.10
CA HIS A 214 -19.98 16.14 3.67
C HIS A 214 -20.03 15.74 5.14
N PHE A 215 -19.51 14.57 5.46
CA PHE A 215 -19.45 14.09 6.84
C PHE A 215 -18.65 15.04 7.74
N ALA A 216 -17.49 15.53 7.30
CA ALA A 216 -16.68 16.47 8.06
C ALA A 216 -17.44 17.79 8.35
N LEU A 217 -18.14 18.33 7.34
CA LEU A 217 -18.97 19.54 7.49
C LEU A 217 -20.11 19.31 8.49
N GLU A 218 -20.78 18.16 8.44
CA GLU A 218 -21.83 17.78 9.40
C GLU A 218 -21.29 17.64 10.84
N GLN A 219 -20.03 17.27 11.00
CA GLN A 219 -19.35 17.24 12.31
C GLN A 219 -18.85 18.64 12.76
N GLY A 220 -19.17 19.70 12.03
CA GLY A 220 -18.78 21.06 12.37
C GLY A 220 -17.34 21.44 12.02
N ILE A 221 -16.65 20.62 11.24
CA ILE A 221 -15.30 20.93 10.74
C ILE A 221 -15.42 22.04 9.70
N SER A 222 -14.63 23.10 9.87
CA SER A 222 -14.71 24.26 8.96
C SER A 222 -14.22 23.91 7.55
N LYS A 223 -14.84 24.53 6.54
CA LYS A 223 -14.41 24.37 5.14
C LYS A 223 -12.94 24.73 4.95
N LYS A 224 -12.46 25.75 5.63
CA LYS A 224 -11.06 26.17 5.62
C LYS A 224 -10.12 25.02 6.08
N LEU A 225 -10.45 24.35 7.19
CA LEU A 225 -9.64 23.24 7.69
C LEU A 225 -9.68 22.03 6.74
N ILE A 226 -10.82 21.79 6.07
CA ILE A 226 -10.94 20.75 5.04
C ILE A 226 -10.02 21.07 3.85
N GLU A 227 -10.01 22.30 3.37
CA GLU A 227 -9.12 22.75 2.30
C GLU A 227 -7.64 22.62 2.71
N GLU A 228 -7.30 23.08 3.91
CA GLU A 228 -5.94 22.95 4.47
C GLU A 228 -5.49 21.47 4.62
N SER A 229 -6.42 20.54 4.81
CA SER A 229 -6.09 19.12 4.96
C SER A 229 -5.42 18.52 3.72
N GLN A 230 -5.64 19.08 2.55
CA GLN A 230 -5.08 18.62 1.29
C GLN A 230 -3.55 18.79 1.24
N ASP A 231 -3.03 19.78 1.96
CA ASP A 231 -1.62 20.09 2.05
C ASP A 231 -0.95 19.53 3.32
N MET A 232 -1.74 18.89 4.20
CA MET A 232 -1.21 18.32 5.44
C MET A 232 -0.29 17.14 5.15
N SER A 233 0.95 17.25 5.61
CA SER A 233 1.96 16.21 5.49
C SER A 233 2.22 15.53 6.82
N TYR A 234 2.13 14.20 6.85
CA TYR A 234 2.53 13.44 8.04
C TYR A 234 4.01 13.70 8.38
N ALA A 235 4.86 13.86 7.36
CA ALA A 235 6.30 14.10 7.56
C ALA A 235 6.61 15.46 8.19
N GLU A 236 5.76 16.45 8.08
CA GLU A 236 5.98 17.81 8.58
C GLU A 236 5.40 18.06 9.98
N GLY A 237 4.80 17.03 10.61
CA GLY A 237 4.16 17.17 11.92
C GLY A 237 2.99 18.15 11.91
N SER A 238 2.26 18.21 10.79
CA SER A 238 1.06 19.02 10.66
C SER A 238 -0.04 18.50 11.59
N PRO A 239 -0.95 19.37 12.11
CA PRO A 239 -2.15 18.87 12.76
C PRO A 239 -2.99 18.08 11.74
N THR A 240 -3.87 17.21 12.22
CA THR A 240 -4.86 16.55 11.37
C THR A 240 -6.25 17.16 11.59
N ILE A 241 -7.22 16.68 10.83
CA ILE A 241 -8.62 17.06 11.01
C ILE A 241 -9.12 16.77 12.44
N ALA A 242 -8.69 15.65 13.04
CA ALA A 242 -9.16 15.20 14.35
C ALA A 242 -8.24 15.59 15.51
N PHE A 243 -6.97 15.89 15.26
CA PHE A 243 -5.97 15.99 16.32
C PHE A 243 -5.12 17.25 16.24
N SER A 244 -4.70 17.72 17.42
CA SER A 244 -3.72 18.77 17.55
C SER A 244 -2.37 18.37 16.96
N ARG A 245 -1.52 19.36 16.71
CA ARG A 245 -0.13 19.11 16.27
C ARG A 245 0.65 18.29 17.29
N ASP A 246 0.47 18.55 18.58
CA ASP A 246 1.23 17.87 19.64
C ASP A 246 0.89 16.38 19.67
N PHE A 247 -0.39 16.04 19.60
CA PHE A 247 -0.81 14.63 19.55
C PHE A 247 -0.32 13.95 18.27
N THR A 248 -0.48 14.59 17.10
CA THR A 248 0.00 14.04 15.83
C THR A 248 1.50 13.81 15.84
N THR A 249 2.26 14.74 16.40
CA THR A 249 3.73 14.61 16.56
C THR A 249 4.08 13.45 17.49
N MET A 250 3.38 13.33 18.61
CA MET A 250 3.62 12.26 19.59
C MET A 250 3.32 10.87 19.00
N ILE A 251 2.15 10.68 18.40
CA ILE A 251 1.77 9.36 17.83
C ILE A 251 2.69 8.94 16.69
N ARG A 252 3.12 9.91 15.87
CA ARG A 252 4.10 9.71 14.81
C ARG A 252 5.48 9.31 15.36
N ALA A 253 5.98 10.02 16.36
CA ALA A 253 7.25 9.69 17.00
C ALA A 253 7.23 8.27 17.58
N ARG A 254 6.11 7.86 18.19
CA ARG A 254 5.90 6.50 18.65
C ARG A 254 5.92 5.50 17.50
N PHE A 255 5.18 5.76 16.42
CA PHE A 255 5.14 4.90 15.24
C PHE A 255 6.55 4.69 14.65
N ILE A 256 7.33 5.77 14.50
CA ILE A 256 8.69 5.68 13.97
C ILE A 256 9.57 4.87 14.92
N ARG A 257 9.66 5.26 16.18
CA ARG A 257 10.55 4.64 17.16
C ARG A 257 10.17 3.19 17.49
N GLU A 258 8.87 2.91 17.71
CA GLU A 258 8.42 1.62 18.23
C GLU A 258 8.18 0.60 17.12
N TYR A 259 7.99 1.03 15.87
CA TYR A 259 7.75 0.13 14.75
C TYR A 259 8.73 0.30 13.59
N VAL A 260 8.84 1.50 12.98
CA VAL A 260 9.71 1.68 11.80
C VAL A 260 11.17 1.35 12.14
N LEU A 261 11.66 1.86 13.25
CA LEU A 261 13.03 1.65 13.75
C LEU A 261 13.15 0.49 14.77
N ASN A 262 12.13 -0.37 14.88
CA ASN A 262 12.23 -1.53 15.75
C ASN A 262 13.39 -2.43 15.34
N LYS A 263 14.34 -2.64 16.25
CA LYS A 263 15.59 -3.36 15.97
C LYS A 263 15.35 -4.81 15.52
N GLU A 264 14.45 -5.54 16.17
CA GLU A 264 14.13 -6.94 15.82
C GLU A 264 13.58 -7.01 14.39
N ARG A 265 12.65 -6.09 14.06
CA ARG A 265 12.07 -5.97 12.71
C ARG A 265 13.14 -5.62 11.68
N LEU A 266 13.96 -4.61 11.92
CA LEU A 266 15.02 -4.20 10.99
C LEU A 266 16.04 -5.30 10.72
N LEU A 267 16.50 -6.00 11.76
CA LEU A 267 17.42 -7.12 11.61
C LEU A 267 16.82 -8.26 10.75
N HIS A 268 15.50 -8.43 10.79
CA HIS A 268 14.83 -9.44 9.98
C HIS A 268 14.64 -8.99 8.52
N ILE A 269 14.19 -7.76 8.27
CA ILE A 269 13.79 -7.33 6.93
C ILE A 269 14.93 -6.75 6.09
N LEU A 270 15.91 -6.07 6.70
CA LEU A 270 16.98 -5.38 5.97
C LEU A 270 17.81 -6.30 5.05
N PRO A 271 18.20 -7.52 5.45
CA PRO A 271 18.94 -8.42 4.56
C PRO A 271 18.17 -8.77 3.28
N HIS A 272 16.84 -8.74 3.34
CA HIS A 272 15.98 -8.96 2.18
C HIS A 272 15.80 -7.68 1.36
N GLN A 273 15.62 -6.54 2.01
CA GLN A 273 15.54 -5.25 1.33
C GLN A 273 16.82 -4.94 0.55
N MET A 274 17.99 -5.15 1.13
CA MET A 274 19.29 -4.92 0.47
C MET A 274 19.53 -5.81 -0.77
N LYS A 275 18.82 -6.92 -0.92
CA LYS A 275 18.83 -7.72 -2.15
C LYS A 275 17.90 -7.18 -3.23
N MET A 276 16.96 -6.32 -2.86
CA MET A 276 15.87 -5.85 -3.73
C MET A 276 15.98 -4.38 -4.09
N PHE A 277 16.67 -3.60 -3.28
CA PHE A 277 16.82 -2.16 -3.43
C PHE A 277 18.30 -1.78 -3.38
N THR A 278 18.66 -0.76 -4.13
CA THR A 278 19.95 -0.09 -3.97
C THR A 278 19.96 0.69 -2.64
N GLU A 279 21.13 1.00 -2.13
CA GLU A 279 21.30 1.83 -0.94
C GLU A 279 20.56 3.17 -1.08
N ASN A 280 20.75 3.88 -2.20
CA ASN A 280 20.06 5.15 -2.46
C ASN A 280 18.52 5.02 -2.48
N GLU A 281 17.97 3.90 -2.99
CA GLU A 281 16.52 3.67 -2.94
C GLU A 281 16.04 3.39 -1.52
N LEU A 282 16.81 2.68 -0.71
CA LEU A 282 16.49 2.47 0.70
C LEU A 282 16.55 3.78 1.48
N ASP A 283 17.59 4.58 1.26
CA ASP A 283 17.71 5.92 1.86
C ASP A 283 16.48 6.78 1.55
N GLN A 284 16.06 6.83 0.28
CA GLN A 284 14.88 7.59 -0.10
C GLN A 284 13.61 7.07 0.59
N LYS A 285 13.44 5.74 0.71
CA LYS A 285 12.29 5.14 1.37
C LYS A 285 12.28 5.39 2.87
N TYR A 286 13.41 5.28 3.53
CA TYR A 286 13.51 5.54 4.97
C TYR A 286 13.46 7.03 5.29
N ASN A 287 14.06 7.88 4.47
CA ASN A 287 13.97 9.35 4.61
C ASN A 287 12.53 9.88 4.52
N ALA A 288 11.63 9.17 3.82
CA ALA A 288 10.22 9.53 3.78
C ALA A 288 9.52 9.47 5.16
N TYR A 289 10.10 8.77 6.13
CA TYR A 289 9.58 8.73 7.50
C TYR A 289 10.02 9.91 8.36
N PHE A 290 11.03 10.68 7.96
CA PHE A 290 11.66 11.70 8.79
C PHE A 290 11.47 13.09 8.19
N PRO A 291 11.15 14.11 9.02
CA PRO A 291 11.01 15.50 8.56
C PRO A 291 12.35 16.17 8.19
N SER A 292 13.44 15.69 8.76
CA SER A 292 14.81 16.13 8.43
C SER A 292 15.55 14.98 7.77
N LYS A 293 16.32 15.28 6.74
CA LYS A 293 17.12 14.28 6.03
C LYS A 293 18.01 13.51 7.01
N ILE A 294 17.83 12.20 7.04
CA ILE A 294 18.85 11.28 7.51
C ILE A 294 19.87 11.25 6.39
N ASN A 295 21.11 11.58 6.70
CA ASN A 295 22.14 11.76 5.67
C ASN A 295 22.79 10.43 5.25
N SER A 296 22.58 9.36 6.03
CA SER A 296 23.08 8.03 5.70
C SER A 296 22.26 6.93 6.37
N PHE A 297 22.35 5.72 5.83
CA PHE A 297 21.78 4.52 6.44
C PHE A 297 22.45 4.20 7.81
N GLU A 298 23.71 4.61 8.01
CA GLU A 298 24.39 4.52 9.31
C GLU A 298 23.71 5.38 10.37
N ASP A 299 23.21 6.57 10.00
CA ASP A 299 22.46 7.43 10.94
C ASP A 299 21.17 6.73 11.43
N LEU A 300 20.55 5.90 10.57
CA LEU A 300 19.37 5.07 10.92
C LEU A 300 19.68 3.99 11.95
N LEU A 301 20.88 3.42 11.90
CA LEU A 301 21.29 2.36 12.82
C LEU A 301 21.80 2.90 14.16
N ASN A 302 22.10 4.20 14.24
CA ASN A 302 22.63 4.89 15.41
C ASN A 302 21.55 5.68 16.19
N VAL A 303 20.29 5.69 15.74
CA VAL A 303 19.13 6.27 16.43
C VAL A 303 18.45 5.18 17.27
#